data_f4144e46d8ba1ab6627a7f46ad1d5f80
#
_entry.id   f4144e46d8ba1ab6627a7f46ad1d5f80
#
_cell.length_a   1.000
_cell.length_b   1.000
_cell.length_c   1.000
_cell.angle_alpha   90.00
_cell.angle_beta   90.00
_cell.angle_gamma   90.00
#
_symmetry.space_group_name_H-M   'P 1'
#
loop_
_entity.id
_entity.type
_entity.pdbx_description
1 polymer ?
#
loop_
_entity_poly.entity_id
_entity_poly.type
_entity_poly.pdbx_seq_one_letter_code
_entity_poly.pdbx_strand_id
1 'polypeptide(L)' 'MYVHISRHVRVFITEKQHQFIHKYQQQESFLQSELPIEEAITAKTLSDKGILVRKKLDNDTQYALNKHIRFTTE' A
#
# COMPACT_ATOMS: atom_id res chain seq x y z
N MET A 1 -10.32 -5.12 -9.00
CA MET A 1 -10.10 -3.65 -9.10
C MET A 1 -8.67 -3.38 -9.54
N TYR A 2 -8.48 -2.36 -10.35
CA TYR A 2 -7.14 -1.96 -10.79
C TYR A 2 -6.78 -0.59 -10.23
N VAL A 3 -5.51 -0.44 -9.91
CA VAL A 3 -4.94 0.82 -9.45
C VAL A 3 -3.84 1.22 -10.42
N HIS A 4 -3.86 2.47 -10.86
CA HIS A 4 -2.82 3.00 -11.74
C HIS A 4 -1.68 3.55 -10.88
N ILE A 5 -0.48 2.97 -11.03
CA ILE A 5 0.71 3.45 -10.33
C ILE A 5 1.55 4.36 -11.21
N SER A 6 1.29 4.34 -12.52
CA SER A 6 1.88 5.28 -13.47
C SER A 6 0.98 5.36 -14.69
N ARG A 7 1.35 6.24 -15.64
CA ARG A 7 0.55 6.44 -16.85
C ARG A 7 0.31 5.15 -17.65
N HIS A 8 1.27 4.24 -17.63
CA HIS A 8 1.22 3.01 -18.44
C HIS A 8 1.18 1.73 -17.62
N VAL A 9 1.19 1.84 -16.30
CA VAL A 9 1.25 0.66 -15.44
C VAL A 9 0.05 0.65 -14.52
N ARG A 10 -0.71 -0.42 -14.57
CA ARG A 10 -1.81 -0.66 -13.63
C ARG A 10 -1.58 -1.99 -12.95
N VAL A 11 -2.05 -2.09 -11.71
CA VAL A 11 -1.87 -3.27 -10.87
C VAL A 11 -3.22 -3.70 -10.35
N PHE A 12 -3.48 -5.00 -10.41
CA PHE A 12 -4.70 -5.54 -9.83
C PHE A 12 -4.56 -5.64 -8.31
N ILE A 13 -5.61 -5.22 -7.59
CA ILE A 13 -5.70 -5.39 -6.14
C ILE A 13 -6.99 -6.09 -5.79
N THR A 14 -6.95 -6.88 -4.71
CA THR A 14 -8.14 -7.54 -4.19
C THR A 14 -8.99 -6.53 -3.39
N GLU A 15 -10.24 -6.92 -3.12
CA GLU A 15 -11.09 -6.10 -2.26
C GLU A 15 -10.49 -5.88 -0.88
N LYS A 16 -9.87 -6.92 -0.33
CA LYS A 16 -9.21 -6.84 0.97
C LYS A 16 -8.06 -5.84 0.98
N GLN A 17 -7.27 -5.84 -0.10
CA GLN A 17 -6.19 -4.87 -0.28
C GLN A 17 -6.73 -3.46 -0.43
N HIS A 18 -7.82 -3.30 -1.15
CA HIS A 18 -8.47 -2.00 -1.32
C HIS A 18 -8.96 -1.45 0.02
N GLN A 19 -9.56 -2.29 0.85
CA GLN A 19 -10.01 -1.89 2.19
C GLN A 19 -8.84 -1.46 3.05
N PHE A 20 -7.72 -2.16 2.96
CA PHE A 20 -6.50 -1.79 3.68
C PHE A 20 -6.02 -0.40 3.26
N ILE A 21 -5.96 -0.14 1.96
CA ILE A 21 -5.52 1.15 1.44
C ILE A 21 -6.46 2.26 1.90
N HIS A 22 -7.77 2.01 1.83
CA HIS A 22 -8.77 2.99 2.26
C HIS A 22 -8.61 3.33 3.74
N LYS A 23 -8.33 2.33 4.56
CA LYS A 23 -8.13 2.50 6.00
C LYS A 23 -6.93 3.39 6.31
N TYR A 24 -5.85 3.26 5.55
CA TYR A 24 -4.60 3.95 5.83
C TYR A 24 -4.32 5.15 4.92
N GLN A 25 -5.20 5.45 3.98
CA GLN A 25 -4.92 6.51 2.99
C GLN A 25 -4.82 7.91 3.60
N GLN A 26 -5.42 8.12 4.77
CA GLN A 26 -5.38 9.41 5.45
C GLN A 26 -4.10 9.57 6.28
N GLN A 27 -3.36 8.52 6.50
CA GLN A 27 -2.09 8.58 7.21
C GLN A 27 -0.96 8.80 6.21
N GLU A 28 -0.03 9.69 6.56
CA GLU A 28 1.13 9.92 5.70
C GLU A 28 2.04 8.69 5.66
N SER A 29 2.17 8.02 6.80
CA SER A 29 3.00 6.82 6.90
C SER A 29 2.56 6.01 8.11
N PHE A 30 2.99 4.76 8.14
CA PHE A 30 2.74 3.87 9.28
C PHE A 30 3.88 2.86 9.36
N LEU A 31 4.08 2.31 10.55
CA LEU A 31 5.16 1.37 10.81
C LEU A 31 4.64 -0.07 10.75
N GLN A 32 5.47 -0.97 10.26
CA GLN A 32 5.11 -2.38 10.19
C GLN A 32 4.82 -2.95 11.60
N SER A 33 5.56 -2.50 12.60
CA SER A 33 5.36 -2.96 13.98
C SER A 33 4.00 -2.58 14.55
N GLU A 34 3.35 -1.57 13.99
CA GLU A 34 2.02 -1.14 14.42
C GLU A 34 0.91 -1.98 13.80
N LEU A 35 1.25 -2.84 12.83
CA LEU A 35 0.26 -3.62 12.09
C LEU A 35 0.12 -5.02 12.68
N PRO A 36 -1.10 -5.57 12.74
CA PRO A 36 -1.29 -7.00 12.97
C PRO A 36 -0.58 -7.80 11.87
N ILE A 37 -0.28 -9.07 12.17
CA ILE A 37 0.45 -9.92 11.22
C ILE A 37 -0.23 -9.96 9.86
N GLU A 38 -1.55 -10.08 9.81
CA GLU A 38 -2.29 -10.13 8.55
C GLU A 38 -2.14 -8.84 7.75
N GLU A 39 -2.21 -7.69 8.43
CA GLU A 39 -2.05 -6.40 7.75
C GLU A 39 -0.60 -6.16 7.34
N ALA A 40 0.36 -6.65 8.11
CA ALA A 40 1.77 -6.56 7.74
C ALA A 40 2.05 -7.31 6.44
N ILE A 41 1.46 -8.50 6.28
CA ILE A 41 1.60 -9.28 5.05
C ILE A 41 0.96 -8.52 3.88
N THR A 42 -0.21 -7.95 4.08
CA THR A 42 -0.89 -7.15 3.06
C THR A 42 -0.06 -5.94 2.66
N ALA A 43 0.52 -5.24 3.63
CA ALA A 43 1.38 -4.08 3.36
C ALA A 43 2.61 -4.48 2.53
N LYS A 44 3.23 -5.59 2.87
CA LYS A 44 4.38 -6.09 2.12
C LYS A 44 3.99 -6.41 0.67
N THR A 45 2.86 -7.08 0.47
CA THR A 45 2.36 -7.40 -0.86
C THR A 45 2.10 -6.14 -1.66
N LEU A 46 1.46 -5.14 -1.07
CA LEU A 46 1.18 -3.87 -1.74
C LEU A 46 2.46 -3.11 -2.06
N SER A 47 3.47 -3.20 -1.19
CA SER A 47 4.78 -2.60 -1.45
C SER A 47 5.44 -3.27 -2.66
N ASP A 48 5.34 -4.59 -2.76
CA ASP A 48 5.89 -5.32 -3.90
C ASP A 48 5.18 -4.96 -5.21
N LYS A 49 3.91 -4.59 -5.13
CA LYS A 49 3.13 -4.14 -6.30
C LYS A 49 3.38 -2.67 -6.66
N GLY A 50 4.12 -1.94 -5.84
CA GLY A 50 4.40 -0.53 -6.08
C GLY A 50 3.33 0.43 -5.56
N ILE A 51 2.34 -0.08 -4.84
CA ILE A 51 1.27 0.74 -4.28
C ILE A 51 1.73 1.45 -3.02
N LEU A 52 2.54 0.78 -2.20
CA LEU A 52 3.16 1.37 -1.03
C LEU A 52 4.65 1.57 -1.27
N VAL A 53 5.17 2.64 -0.73
CA VAL A 53 6.61 2.91 -0.70
C VAL A 53 7.14 2.43 0.64
N ARG A 54 8.19 1.63 0.60
CA ARG A 54 8.78 1.04 1.80
C ARG A 54 10.11 1.73 2.11
N LYS A 55 10.27 2.14 3.36
CA LYS A 55 11.53 2.69 3.85
C LYS A 55 12.00 1.85 5.03
N LYS A 56 13.20 1.30 4.92
CA LYS A 56 13.77 0.50 5.99
C LYS A 56 14.37 1.42 7.05
N LEU A 57 13.94 1.22 8.30
CA LEU A 57 14.48 1.89 9.47
C LEU A 57 15.38 0.91 10.23
N ASP A 58 16.09 1.41 11.24
CA ASP A 58 17.04 0.58 12.00
C ASP A 58 16.38 -0.66 12.61
N ASN A 59 15.20 -0.51 13.18
CA ASN A 59 14.51 -1.61 13.88
C ASN A 59 13.10 -1.85 13.33
N ASP A 60 12.73 -1.25 12.18
CA ASP A 60 11.38 -1.33 11.69
C ASP A 60 11.33 -1.03 10.20
N THR A 61 10.16 -1.16 9.62
CA THR A 61 9.90 -0.78 8.24
C THR A 61 8.75 0.21 8.23
N GLN A 62 8.94 1.33 7.54
CA GLN A 62 7.93 2.35 7.37
C GLN A 62 7.29 2.22 6.01
N TYR A 63 5.97 2.26 5.95
CA TYR A 63 5.22 2.25 4.71
C TYR A 63 4.51 3.57 4.51
N ALA A 64 4.45 4.02 3.28
CA ALA A 64 3.69 5.20 2.90
C ALA A 64 2.98 4.92 1.59
N LEU A 65 1.80 5.50 1.42
CA LEU A 65 1.06 5.35 0.18
C LEU A 65 1.80 6.09 -0.95
N ASN A 66 1.95 5.43 -2.09
CA ASN A 66 2.53 6.06 -3.26
C ASN A 66 1.62 7.19 -3.73
N LYS A 67 2.14 8.42 -3.72
CA LYS A 67 1.35 9.61 -4.05
C LYS A 67 0.93 9.67 -5.51
N HIS A 68 1.53 8.87 -6.36
CA HIS A 68 1.24 8.85 -7.79
C HIS A 68 0.15 7.87 -8.19
N ILE A 69 -0.35 7.07 -7.23
CA ILE A 69 -1.38 6.10 -7.55
C ILE A 69 -2.72 6.78 -7.79
N ARG A 70 -3.49 6.21 -8.69
CA ARG A 70 -4.85 6.64 -8.97
C ARG A 70 -5.76 5.42 -8.99
N PHE A 71 -6.86 5.53 -8.29
CA PHE A 71 -7.86 4.47 -8.28
C PHE A 71 -8.78 4.67 -9.49
N THR A 72 -8.95 3.59 -10.26
CA THR A 72 -9.94 3.59 -11.32
C THR A 72 -11.21 2.98 -10.76
N THR A 73 -12.30 3.72 -10.82
CA THR A 73 -13.63 3.19 -10.55
C THR A 73 -14.19 2.64 -11.85
N GLU A 74 -14.14 1.34 -12.00
CA GLU A 74 -14.88 0.69 -13.07
C GLU A 74 -15.88 -0.25 -12.46
#